data_69f0654176cce2b8f34fac37c79156ca
#
_entry.id   69f0654176cce2b8f34fac37c79156ca
#
_cell.length_a   1.000
_cell.length_b   1.000
_cell.length_c   1.000
_cell.angle_alpha   90.00
_cell.angle_beta   90.00
_cell.angle_gamma   90.00
#
_symmetry.space_group_name_H-M   'P 1'
#
loop_
_entity.id
_entity.type
_entity.pdbx_description
1 polymer ?
#
loop_
_entity_poly.entity_id
_entity_poly.type
_entity_poly.pdbx_seq_one_letter_code
_entity_poly.pdbx_strand_id
1 'polypeptide(L)'
;MSFFHTKSVAQLHADSENSNLNKDLGVMDLTFLGVGGIIGAGIFVLTGIAAAKYAGPAISISFALAGLLCILVGLAYSEFASMIPSSGSVYSYTFASLGEGMAFLTGWSLLLGYTVTGSAVAVGFSGYLAGILKSYGYIIPEVLLKTPAEGGIINLPAVIIILLLALVLIRGTEQSAKLNTALVFITLAAIISFICIATPHVEMANFK
;
A
#
# COMPACT_ATOMS: atom_id res chain seq x y z
N MET A 1 30.63 -9.70 -14.29
CA MET A 1 29.19 -10.01 -14.09
C MET A 1 28.48 -9.73 -15.40
N SER A 2 27.75 -10.67 -15.95
CA SER A 2 27.01 -10.47 -17.20
C SER A 2 25.67 -9.82 -16.87
N PHE A 3 25.32 -8.71 -17.49
CA PHE A 3 24.06 -7.99 -17.31
C PHE A 3 22.82 -8.89 -17.52
N PHE A 4 22.97 -9.92 -18.35
CA PHE A 4 21.94 -10.90 -18.69
C PHE A 4 22.05 -12.23 -17.92
N HIS A 5 22.83 -12.28 -16.84
CA HIS A 5 22.89 -13.49 -16.03
C HIS A 5 21.54 -13.72 -15.33
N THR A 6 20.91 -14.87 -15.58
CA THR A 6 19.65 -15.28 -14.96
C THR A 6 19.90 -16.36 -13.91
N LYS A 7 19.09 -16.36 -12.84
CA LYS A 7 19.01 -17.49 -11.91
C LYS A 7 17.98 -18.49 -12.40
N SER A 8 18.32 -19.77 -12.39
CA SER A 8 17.33 -20.80 -12.68
C SER A 8 16.27 -20.90 -11.57
N VAL A 9 15.08 -21.36 -11.92
CA VAL A 9 13.99 -21.59 -10.94
C VAL A 9 14.47 -22.54 -9.82
N ALA A 10 15.25 -23.59 -10.16
CA ALA A 10 15.81 -24.52 -9.18
C ALA A 10 16.76 -23.83 -8.18
N GLN A 11 17.57 -22.87 -8.63
CA GLN A 11 18.44 -22.11 -7.74
C GLN A 11 17.62 -21.20 -6.80
N LEU A 12 16.56 -20.56 -7.29
CA LEU A 12 15.68 -19.72 -6.48
C LEU A 12 14.89 -20.53 -5.45
N HIS A 13 14.49 -21.77 -5.78
CA HIS A 13 13.92 -22.72 -4.81
C HIS A 13 14.92 -23.08 -3.72
N ALA A 14 16.14 -23.45 -4.10
CA ALA A 14 17.18 -23.79 -3.13
C ALA A 14 17.52 -22.60 -2.21
N ASP A 15 17.60 -21.38 -2.76
CA ASP A 15 17.81 -20.16 -1.97
C ASP A 15 16.67 -19.91 -0.99
N SER A 16 15.42 -20.21 -1.39
CA SER A 16 14.24 -20.08 -0.53
C SER A 16 14.19 -21.12 0.60
N GLU A 17 14.57 -22.35 0.31
CA GLU A 17 14.64 -23.43 1.30
C GLU A 17 15.74 -23.19 2.35
N ASN A 18 16.87 -22.65 1.92
CA ASN A 18 17.99 -22.30 2.79
C ASN A 18 17.81 -20.94 3.51
N SER A 19 16.71 -20.24 3.27
CA SER A 19 16.45 -18.96 3.94
C SER A 19 16.07 -19.19 5.40
N ASN A 20 16.64 -18.37 6.31
CA ASN A 20 16.28 -18.37 7.75
C ASN A 20 14.96 -17.61 8.03
N LEU A 21 14.12 -17.38 7.02
CA LEU A 21 12.85 -16.69 7.19
C LEU A 21 11.80 -17.64 7.76
N ASN A 22 11.14 -17.19 8.82
CA ASN A 22 10.04 -17.94 9.41
C ASN A 22 8.84 -17.96 8.45
N LYS A 23 8.19 -19.13 8.33
CA LYS A 23 6.98 -19.32 7.53
C LYS A 23 5.74 -19.30 8.43
N ASP A 24 5.54 -18.17 9.13
CA ASP A 24 4.52 -18.02 10.18
C ASP A 24 3.17 -17.50 9.66
N LEU A 25 3.10 -17.09 8.38
CA LEU A 25 1.91 -16.47 7.81
C LEU A 25 1.07 -17.50 7.03
N GLY A 26 -0.21 -17.60 7.40
CA GLY A 26 -1.20 -18.38 6.67
C GLY A 26 -1.80 -17.64 5.48
N VAL A 27 -2.64 -18.36 4.72
CA VAL A 27 -3.34 -17.80 3.55
C VAL A 27 -4.20 -16.58 3.92
N MET A 28 -4.87 -16.63 5.07
CA MET A 28 -5.70 -15.52 5.54
C MET A 28 -4.86 -14.29 5.90
N ASP A 29 -3.73 -14.49 6.58
CA ASP A 29 -2.82 -13.38 6.91
C ASP A 29 -2.29 -12.69 5.66
N LEU A 30 -1.88 -13.47 4.66
CA LEU A 30 -1.43 -12.95 3.36
C LEU A 30 -2.54 -12.23 2.61
N THR A 31 -3.77 -12.75 2.65
CA THR A 31 -4.93 -12.09 2.03
C THR A 31 -5.19 -10.73 2.69
N PHE A 32 -5.22 -10.66 4.03
CA PHE A 32 -5.41 -9.40 4.74
C PHE A 32 -4.23 -8.43 4.59
N LEU A 33 -3.00 -8.93 4.47
CA LEU A 33 -1.86 -8.10 4.12
C LEU A 33 -2.02 -7.49 2.72
N GLY A 34 -2.49 -8.27 1.75
CA GLY A 34 -2.80 -7.77 0.41
C GLY A 34 -3.91 -6.72 0.42
N VAL A 35 -5.02 -7.01 1.08
CA VAL A 35 -6.15 -6.06 1.22
C VAL A 35 -5.69 -4.77 1.92
N GLY A 36 -4.92 -4.88 3.01
CA GLY A 36 -4.37 -3.72 3.71
C GLY A 36 -3.41 -2.89 2.87
N GLY A 37 -2.61 -3.54 2.02
CA GLY A 37 -1.72 -2.88 1.07
C GLY A 37 -2.46 -2.12 -0.05
N ILE A 38 -3.61 -2.61 -0.47
CA ILE A 38 -4.45 -1.98 -1.50
C ILE A 38 -5.26 -0.81 -0.93
N ILE A 39 -5.82 -0.97 0.27
CA ILE A 39 -6.61 0.06 0.93
C ILE A 39 -5.67 1.09 1.57
N GLY A 40 -5.40 2.16 0.87
CA GLY A 40 -4.53 3.25 1.32
C GLY A 40 -5.18 4.63 1.19
N ALA A 41 -4.36 5.67 1.19
CA ALA A 41 -4.80 7.05 0.99
C ALA A 41 -5.58 7.26 -0.32
N GLY A 42 -5.39 6.37 -1.31
CA GLY A 42 -6.09 6.40 -2.58
C GLY A 42 -7.61 6.40 -2.44
N ILE A 43 -8.16 5.50 -1.63
CA ILE A 43 -9.61 5.37 -1.48
C ILE A 43 -10.24 6.51 -0.67
N PHE A 44 -9.54 7.05 0.33
CA PHE A 44 -10.09 8.03 1.25
C PHE A 44 -9.81 9.49 0.85
N VAL A 45 -8.75 9.74 0.11
CA VAL A 45 -8.30 11.11 -0.25
C VAL A 45 -8.42 11.35 -1.73
N LEU A 46 -7.81 10.49 -2.56
CA LEU A 46 -7.66 10.77 -4.00
C LEU A 46 -8.96 10.58 -4.77
N THR A 47 -9.83 9.67 -4.37
CA THR A 47 -11.13 9.45 -5.02
C THR A 47 -11.99 10.70 -5.01
N GLY A 48 -12.12 11.38 -3.87
CA GLY A 48 -12.89 12.62 -3.75
C GLY A 48 -12.30 13.75 -4.58
N ILE A 49 -10.98 13.90 -4.56
CA ILE A 49 -10.27 14.92 -5.36
C ILE A 49 -10.43 14.64 -6.86
N ALA A 50 -10.26 13.38 -7.28
CA ALA A 50 -10.36 12.99 -8.67
C ALA A 50 -11.79 13.12 -9.21
N ALA A 51 -12.80 12.78 -8.41
CA ALA A 51 -14.20 13.00 -8.74
C ALA A 51 -14.52 14.50 -8.87
N ALA A 52 -14.07 15.32 -7.91
CA ALA A 52 -14.40 16.73 -7.89
C ALA A 52 -13.68 17.55 -8.99
N LYS A 53 -12.43 17.20 -9.34
CA LYS A 53 -11.59 18.03 -10.22
C LYS A 53 -11.44 17.51 -11.65
N TYR A 54 -11.61 16.19 -11.88
CA TYR A 54 -11.23 15.60 -13.17
C TYR A 54 -12.32 14.77 -13.82
N ALA A 55 -12.87 13.78 -13.14
CA ALA A 55 -13.67 12.73 -13.77
C ALA A 55 -15.17 12.78 -13.43
N GLY A 56 -15.58 13.57 -12.45
CA GLY A 56 -16.97 13.57 -11.99
C GLY A 56 -17.46 12.14 -11.63
N PRO A 57 -18.74 11.80 -11.93
CA PRO A 57 -19.29 10.47 -11.68
C PRO A 57 -18.60 9.35 -12.48
N ALA A 58 -17.96 9.68 -13.60
CA ALA A 58 -17.25 8.71 -14.45
C ALA A 58 -16.04 8.05 -13.75
N ILE A 59 -15.63 8.56 -12.58
CA ILE A 59 -14.57 7.96 -11.79
C ILE A 59 -14.87 6.50 -11.43
N SER A 60 -16.14 6.15 -11.25
CA SER A 60 -16.57 4.77 -10.95
C SER A 60 -16.19 3.81 -12.07
N ILE A 61 -16.36 4.24 -13.33
CA ILE A 61 -15.98 3.47 -14.52
C ILE A 61 -14.45 3.34 -14.59
N SER A 62 -13.72 4.42 -14.31
CA SER A 62 -12.26 4.40 -14.30
C SER A 62 -11.72 3.40 -13.27
N PHE A 63 -12.30 3.35 -12.07
CA PHE A 63 -11.94 2.37 -11.05
C PHE A 63 -12.30 0.94 -11.46
N ALA A 64 -13.45 0.72 -12.10
CA ALA A 64 -13.85 -0.61 -12.59
C ALA A 64 -12.88 -1.12 -13.65
N LEU A 65 -12.50 -0.27 -14.61
CA LEU A 65 -11.52 -0.62 -15.65
C LEU A 65 -10.14 -0.87 -15.07
N ALA A 66 -9.68 -0.01 -14.14
CA ALA A 66 -8.41 -0.21 -13.47
C ALA A 66 -8.41 -1.51 -12.64
N GLY A 67 -9.51 -1.82 -11.96
CA GLY A 67 -9.69 -3.07 -11.23
C GLY A 67 -9.59 -4.30 -12.12
N LEU A 68 -10.22 -4.26 -13.30
CA LEU A 68 -10.12 -5.34 -14.29
C LEU A 68 -8.67 -5.56 -14.75
N LEU A 69 -7.94 -4.49 -15.04
CA LEU A 69 -6.51 -4.59 -15.38
C LEU A 69 -5.69 -5.15 -14.23
N CYS A 70 -5.96 -4.73 -12.99
CA CYS A 70 -5.28 -5.26 -11.80
C CYS A 70 -5.54 -6.77 -11.61
N ILE A 71 -6.74 -7.26 -11.91
CA ILE A 71 -7.03 -8.71 -11.87
C ILE A 71 -6.15 -9.46 -12.86
N LEU A 72 -6.03 -9.00 -14.09
CA LEU A 72 -5.19 -9.66 -15.12
C LEU A 72 -3.71 -9.70 -14.69
N VAL A 73 -3.19 -8.58 -14.18
CA VAL A 73 -1.83 -8.52 -13.64
C VAL A 73 -1.68 -9.45 -12.42
N GLY A 74 -2.66 -9.46 -11.52
CA GLY A 74 -2.67 -10.32 -10.33
C GLY A 74 -2.63 -11.80 -10.67
N LEU A 75 -3.34 -12.24 -11.73
CA LEU A 75 -3.29 -13.63 -12.21
C LEU A 75 -1.88 -13.99 -12.70
N ALA A 76 -1.23 -13.13 -13.47
CA ALA A 76 0.16 -13.34 -13.89
C ALA A 76 1.13 -13.42 -12.70
N TYR A 77 0.94 -12.55 -11.70
CA TYR A 77 1.73 -12.60 -10.47
C TYR A 77 1.53 -13.89 -9.68
N SER A 78 0.29 -14.39 -9.60
CA SER A 78 0.00 -15.65 -8.88
C SER A 78 0.65 -16.84 -9.55
N GLU A 79 0.74 -16.86 -10.88
CA GLU A 79 1.46 -17.88 -11.63
C GLU A 79 2.96 -17.84 -11.29
N PHE A 80 3.61 -16.67 -11.36
CA PHE A 80 5.00 -16.52 -10.97
C PHE A 80 5.24 -16.91 -9.50
N ALA A 81 4.34 -16.54 -8.59
CA ALA A 81 4.45 -16.88 -7.17
C ALA A 81 4.38 -18.39 -6.93
N SER A 82 3.57 -19.12 -7.71
CA SER A 82 3.51 -20.57 -7.63
C SER A 82 4.76 -21.28 -8.17
N MET A 83 5.40 -20.69 -9.17
CA MET A 83 6.63 -21.23 -9.79
C MET A 83 7.88 -20.87 -9.01
N ILE A 84 7.93 -19.68 -8.40
CA ILE A 84 9.10 -19.14 -7.72
C ILE A 84 8.69 -18.64 -6.33
N PRO A 85 8.57 -19.52 -5.32
CA PRO A 85 8.17 -19.17 -3.96
C PRO A 85 9.32 -18.47 -3.21
N SER A 86 9.68 -17.29 -3.65
CA SER A 86 10.78 -16.47 -3.11
C SER A 86 10.23 -15.20 -2.46
N SER A 87 10.83 -14.80 -1.34
CA SER A 87 10.50 -13.55 -0.64
C SER A 87 10.85 -12.28 -1.43
N GLY A 88 11.61 -12.40 -2.51
CA GLY A 88 12.01 -11.27 -3.36
C GLY A 88 10.92 -10.74 -4.29
N SER A 89 9.75 -11.41 -4.38
CA SER A 89 8.63 -10.99 -5.23
C SER A 89 9.06 -10.66 -6.66
N VAL A 90 8.62 -9.54 -7.21
CA VAL A 90 8.94 -9.07 -8.58
C VAL A 90 10.45 -9.04 -8.87
N TYR A 91 11.28 -8.68 -7.90
CA TYR A 91 12.73 -8.72 -8.06
C TYR A 91 13.21 -10.12 -8.47
N SER A 92 12.75 -11.17 -7.75
CA SER A 92 13.12 -12.55 -8.05
C SER A 92 12.57 -13.03 -9.39
N TYR A 93 11.35 -12.64 -9.73
CA TYR A 93 10.72 -12.99 -11.02
C TYR A 93 11.46 -12.34 -12.18
N THR A 94 11.85 -11.06 -12.05
CA THR A 94 12.65 -10.34 -13.04
C THR A 94 14.03 -10.94 -13.17
N PHE A 95 14.64 -11.38 -12.06
CA PHE A 95 15.96 -12.00 -12.09
C PHE A 95 15.95 -13.34 -12.83
N ALA A 96 14.89 -14.13 -12.63
CA ALA A 96 14.73 -15.40 -13.35
C ALA A 96 14.46 -15.22 -14.85
N SER A 97 13.69 -14.19 -15.23
CA SER A 97 13.22 -14.03 -16.61
C SER A 97 14.08 -13.09 -17.46
N LEU A 98 14.52 -11.96 -16.91
CA LEU A 98 15.17 -10.88 -17.65
C LEU A 98 16.65 -10.66 -17.26
N GLY A 99 17.09 -11.30 -16.18
CA GLY A 99 18.47 -11.25 -15.72
C GLY A 99 18.78 -10.17 -14.68
N GLU A 100 20.02 -10.17 -14.22
CA GLU A 100 20.53 -9.40 -13.07
C GLU A 100 20.34 -7.88 -13.24
N GLY A 101 20.63 -7.34 -14.41
CA GLY A 101 20.55 -5.89 -14.66
C GLY A 101 19.12 -5.36 -14.55
N MET A 102 18.14 -6.06 -15.14
CA MET A 102 16.73 -5.69 -15.03
C MET A 102 16.19 -5.91 -13.62
N ALA A 103 16.61 -6.96 -12.94
CA ALA A 103 16.28 -7.19 -11.55
C ALA A 103 16.78 -6.06 -10.63
N PHE A 104 18.01 -5.58 -10.85
CA PHE A 104 18.55 -4.45 -10.11
C PHE A 104 17.72 -3.18 -10.28
N LEU A 105 17.34 -2.83 -11.51
CA LEU A 105 16.47 -1.68 -11.79
C LEU A 105 15.08 -1.86 -11.12
N THR A 106 14.53 -3.07 -11.19
CA THR A 106 13.24 -3.40 -10.55
C THR A 106 13.34 -3.25 -9.02
N GLY A 107 14.42 -3.74 -8.42
CA GLY A 107 14.65 -3.63 -6.97
C GLY A 107 14.71 -2.17 -6.51
N TRP A 108 15.46 -1.32 -7.23
CA TRP A 108 15.52 0.11 -6.95
C TRP A 108 14.16 0.80 -7.13
N SER A 109 13.42 0.44 -8.18
CA SER A 109 12.09 0.99 -8.44
C SER A 109 11.11 0.62 -7.33
N LEU A 110 11.15 -0.62 -6.82
CA LEU A 110 10.34 -1.06 -5.69
C LEU A 110 10.69 -0.30 -4.41
N LEU A 111 11.98 -0.16 -4.10
CA LEU A 111 12.44 0.57 -2.91
C LEU A 111 11.99 2.03 -2.96
N LEU A 112 12.17 2.69 -4.10
CA LEU A 112 11.70 4.07 -4.29
C LEU A 112 10.18 4.16 -4.17
N GLY A 113 9.44 3.27 -4.85
CA GLY A 113 7.99 3.24 -4.84
C GLY A 113 7.41 3.08 -3.43
N TYR A 114 7.93 2.12 -2.65
CA TYR A 114 7.49 1.91 -1.26
C TYR A 114 7.84 3.08 -0.36
N THR A 115 9.02 3.69 -0.54
CA THR A 115 9.45 4.86 0.26
C THR A 115 8.53 6.06 0.01
N VAL A 116 8.26 6.36 -1.26
CA VAL A 116 7.39 7.49 -1.65
C VAL A 116 5.96 7.24 -1.17
N THR A 117 5.43 6.03 -1.40
CA THR A 117 4.06 5.67 -0.99
C THR A 117 3.91 5.73 0.52
N GLY A 118 4.86 5.15 1.28
CA GLY A 118 4.85 5.20 2.74
C GLY A 118 4.89 6.62 3.28
N SER A 119 5.71 7.49 2.68
CA SER A 119 5.78 8.90 3.04
C SER A 119 4.47 9.64 2.75
N ALA A 120 3.87 9.40 1.58
CA ALA A 120 2.60 10.03 1.20
C ALA A 120 1.46 9.61 2.14
N VAL A 121 1.39 8.33 2.51
CA VAL A 121 0.38 7.83 3.47
C VAL A 121 0.58 8.44 4.86
N ALA A 122 1.82 8.57 5.31
CA ALA A 122 2.12 9.19 6.61
C ALA A 122 1.74 10.68 6.66
N VAL A 123 1.97 11.41 5.57
CA VAL A 123 1.53 12.81 5.43
C VAL A 123 0.00 12.90 5.41
N GLY A 124 -0.67 12.00 4.68
CA GLY A 124 -2.13 11.88 4.70
C GLY A 124 -2.69 11.64 6.10
N PHE A 125 -2.09 10.70 6.85
CA PHE A 125 -2.44 10.45 8.25
C PHE A 125 -2.31 11.71 9.11
N SER A 126 -1.22 12.46 8.94
CA SER A 126 -0.98 13.72 9.66
C SER A 126 -2.11 14.72 9.41
N GLY A 127 -2.55 14.85 8.16
CA GLY A 127 -3.67 15.74 7.79
C GLY A 127 -4.99 15.35 8.46
N TYR A 128 -5.32 14.04 8.48
CA TYR A 128 -6.52 13.54 9.16
C TYR A 128 -6.44 13.75 10.67
N LEU A 129 -5.30 13.44 11.30
CA LEU A 129 -5.10 13.64 12.73
C LEU A 129 -5.28 15.12 13.10
N ALA A 130 -4.67 16.02 12.34
CA ALA A 130 -4.81 17.46 12.55
C ALA A 130 -6.28 17.93 12.40
N GLY A 131 -7.00 17.41 11.40
CA GLY A 131 -8.42 17.69 11.20
C GLY A 131 -9.28 17.24 12.38
N ILE A 132 -9.07 16.02 12.87
CA ILE A 132 -9.77 15.48 14.02
C ILE A 132 -9.47 16.31 15.28
N LEU A 133 -8.21 16.58 15.57
CA LEU A 133 -7.84 17.38 16.74
C LEU A 133 -8.44 18.78 16.69
N LYS A 134 -8.45 19.40 15.52
CA LYS A 134 -9.07 20.71 15.32
C LYS A 134 -10.58 20.71 15.62
N SER A 135 -11.30 19.62 15.29
CA SER A 135 -12.73 19.51 15.60
C SER A 135 -13.01 19.42 17.10
N TYR A 136 -12.03 18.96 17.89
CA TYR A 136 -12.07 18.96 19.37
C TYR A 136 -11.47 20.24 20.00
N GLY A 137 -11.12 21.25 19.20
CA GLY A 137 -10.56 22.51 19.70
C GLY A 137 -9.04 22.53 19.90
N TYR A 138 -8.34 21.43 19.58
CA TYR A 138 -6.89 21.37 19.66
C TYR A 138 -6.25 21.74 18.33
N ILE A 139 -5.45 22.80 18.30
CA ILE A 139 -4.77 23.28 17.09
C ILE A 139 -3.29 22.92 17.19
N ILE A 140 -2.82 22.07 16.28
CA ILE A 140 -1.39 21.82 16.10
C ILE A 140 -0.81 22.98 15.28
N PRO A 141 0.32 23.57 15.69
CA PRO A 141 0.99 24.60 14.92
C PRO A 141 1.33 24.13 13.50
N GLU A 142 1.02 24.92 12.48
CA GLU A 142 1.27 24.56 11.07
C GLU A 142 2.73 24.21 10.78
N VAL A 143 3.66 24.82 11.53
CA VAL A 143 5.11 24.57 11.45
C VAL A 143 5.46 23.10 11.72
N LEU A 144 4.63 22.38 12.51
CA LEU A 144 4.78 20.96 12.85
C LEU A 144 3.90 20.03 12.00
N LEU A 145 3.15 20.57 11.04
CA LEU A 145 2.31 19.80 10.11
C LEU A 145 2.81 19.84 8.67
N LYS A 146 3.76 20.72 8.39
CA LYS A 146 4.29 20.98 7.05
C LYS A 146 5.76 20.57 6.97
N THR A 147 6.16 20.15 5.78
CA THR A 147 7.56 19.89 5.46
C THR A 147 8.34 21.21 5.31
N PRO A 148 9.68 21.21 5.37
CA PRO A 148 10.50 22.40 5.08
C PRO A 148 10.22 23.01 3.71
N ALA A 149 9.90 22.18 2.71
CA ALA A 149 9.54 22.64 1.37
C ALA A 149 8.21 23.42 1.32
N GLU A 150 7.33 23.21 2.30
CA GLU A 150 6.02 23.86 2.43
C GLU A 150 6.03 25.00 3.49
N GLY A 151 7.22 25.36 3.98
CA GLY A 151 7.39 26.44 4.98
C GLY A 151 7.23 25.98 6.44
N GLY A 152 7.23 24.68 6.70
CA GLY A 152 7.28 24.10 8.05
C GLY A 152 8.70 23.76 8.50
N ILE A 153 8.83 23.15 9.67
CA ILE A 153 10.10 22.58 10.17
C ILE A 153 10.08 21.07 9.95
N ILE A 154 9.01 20.41 10.36
CA ILE A 154 8.86 18.96 10.29
C ILE A 154 7.37 18.58 10.35
N ASN A 155 6.98 17.56 9.65
CA ASN A 155 5.66 16.96 9.82
C ASN A 155 5.73 15.95 10.98
N LEU A 156 5.56 16.45 12.21
CA LEU A 156 5.74 15.68 13.42
C LEU A 156 4.81 14.46 13.53
N PRO A 157 3.48 14.55 13.25
CA PRO A 157 2.61 13.37 13.29
C PRO A 157 3.01 12.31 12.27
N ALA A 158 3.46 12.70 11.08
CA ALA A 158 3.92 11.77 10.07
C ALA A 158 5.19 11.01 10.53
N VAL A 159 6.12 11.70 11.16
CA VAL A 159 7.32 11.06 11.72
C VAL A 159 6.96 10.10 12.84
N ILE A 160 6.08 10.51 13.76
CA ILE A 160 5.66 9.67 14.90
C ILE A 160 5.01 8.38 14.41
N ILE A 161 4.09 8.44 13.45
CA ILE A 161 3.42 7.22 12.96
C ILE A 161 4.40 6.28 12.27
N ILE A 162 5.35 6.79 11.48
CA ILE A 162 6.39 5.96 10.86
C ILE A 162 7.25 5.27 11.91
N LEU A 163 7.67 5.98 12.95
CA LEU A 163 8.47 5.40 14.04
C LEU A 163 7.68 4.34 14.81
N LEU A 164 6.41 4.58 15.11
CA LEU A 164 5.54 3.60 15.77
C LEU A 164 5.38 2.34 14.93
N LEU A 165 5.14 2.47 13.63
CA LEU A 165 5.05 1.33 12.71
C LEU A 165 6.39 0.58 12.60
N ALA A 166 7.51 1.30 12.55
CA ALA A 166 8.83 0.68 12.55
C ALA A 166 9.08 -0.15 13.82
N LEU A 167 8.67 0.35 14.98
CA LEU A 167 8.76 -0.38 16.26
C LEU A 167 7.90 -1.66 16.24
N VAL A 168 6.72 -1.61 15.64
CA VAL A 168 5.87 -2.81 15.47
C VAL A 168 6.54 -3.83 14.55
N LEU A 169 7.11 -3.38 13.44
CA LEU A 169 7.80 -4.26 12.48
C LEU A 169 9.03 -4.93 13.09
N ILE A 170 9.79 -4.23 13.93
CA ILE A 170 10.97 -4.79 14.63
C ILE A 170 10.56 -5.92 15.59
N ARG A 171 9.33 -5.91 16.11
CA ARG A 171 8.81 -6.95 17.02
C ARG A 171 8.46 -8.27 16.32
N GLY A 172 8.40 -8.27 15.01
CA GLY A 172 8.21 -9.46 14.19
C GLY A 172 7.03 -9.41 13.23
N THR A 173 7.09 -10.28 12.23
CA THR A 173 6.11 -10.33 11.13
C THR A 173 4.73 -10.78 11.58
N GLU A 174 4.64 -11.72 12.52
CA GLU A 174 3.36 -12.24 13.03
C GLU A 174 2.55 -11.14 13.73
N GLN A 175 3.19 -10.34 14.58
CA GLN A 175 2.52 -9.25 15.30
C GLN A 175 2.09 -8.14 14.35
N SER A 176 2.92 -7.83 13.35
CA SER A 176 2.59 -6.87 12.30
C SER A 176 1.40 -7.34 11.47
N ALA A 177 1.34 -8.62 11.09
CA ALA A 177 0.22 -9.19 10.34
C ALA A 177 -1.09 -9.16 11.15
N LYS A 178 -1.06 -9.49 12.44
CA LYS A 178 -2.25 -9.40 13.33
C LYS A 178 -2.76 -7.97 13.46
N LEU A 179 -1.86 -7.01 13.64
CA LEU A 179 -2.23 -5.59 13.68
C LEU A 179 -2.85 -5.15 12.34
N ASN A 180 -2.23 -5.51 11.23
CA ASN A 180 -2.76 -5.20 9.89
C ASN A 180 -4.15 -5.81 9.70
N THR A 181 -4.36 -7.07 10.06
CA THR A 181 -5.66 -7.74 9.97
C THR A 181 -6.74 -6.98 10.77
N ALA A 182 -6.44 -6.57 12.00
CA ALA A 182 -7.36 -5.79 12.82
C ALA A 182 -7.70 -4.43 12.16
N LEU A 183 -6.69 -3.73 11.65
CA LEU A 183 -6.88 -2.46 10.93
C LEU A 183 -7.71 -2.63 9.65
N VAL A 184 -7.49 -3.70 8.90
CA VAL A 184 -8.28 -4.02 7.69
C VAL A 184 -9.76 -4.22 8.05
N PHE A 185 -10.08 -4.97 9.11
CA PHE A 185 -11.47 -5.12 9.55
C PHE A 185 -12.11 -3.79 9.94
N ILE A 186 -11.40 -2.94 10.68
CA ILE A 186 -11.90 -1.61 11.05
C ILE A 186 -12.15 -0.77 9.79
N THR A 187 -11.23 -0.81 8.84
CA THR A 187 -11.34 -0.05 7.60
C THR A 187 -12.49 -0.52 6.72
N LEU A 188 -12.66 -1.84 6.58
CA LEU A 188 -13.80 -2.41 5.85
C LEU A 188 -15.13 -2.06 6.51
N ALA A 189 -15.20 -2.14 7.83
CA ALA A 189 -16.38 -1.73 8.58
C ALA A 189 -16.70 -0.24 8.38
N ALA A 190 -15.69 0.62 8.37
CA ALA A 190 -15.86 2.05 8.09
C ALA A 190 -16.36 2.30 6.67
N ILE A 191 -15.82 1.61 5.65
CA ILE A 191 -16.27 1.71 4.27
C ILE A 191 -17.74 1.27 4.13
N ILE A 192 -18.09 0.10 4.69
CA ILE A 192 -19.45 -0.42 4.64
C ILE A 192 -20.42 0.56 5.34
N SER A 193 -20.07 1.06 6.51
CA SER A 193 -20.86 2.04 7.24
C SER A 193 -21.07 3.32 6.42
N PHE A 194 -20.01 3.81 5.78
CA PHE A 194 -20.11 4.96 4.88
C PHE A 194 -21.08 4.71 3.72
N ILE A 195 -20.96 3.55 3.06
CA ILE A 195 -21.86 3.17 1.96
C ILE A 195 -23.32 3.12 2.44
N CYS A 196 -23.57 2.48 3.58
CA CYS A 196 -24.93 2.38 4.14
C CYS A 196 -25.53 3.76 4.46
N ILE A 197 -24.73 4.67 5.01
CA ILE A 197 -25.18 6.03 5.36
C ILE A 197 -25.36 6.89 4.10
N ALA A 198 -24.48 6.77 3.12
CA ALA A 198 -24.50 7.60 1.92
C ALA A 198 -25.56 7.17 0.89
N THR A 199 -25.90 5.87 0.81
CA THR A 199 -26.83 5.32 -0.18
C THR A 199 -28.19 6.03 -0.22
N PRO A 200 -28.85 6.34 0.92
CA PRO A 200 -30.13 7.07 0.90
C PRO A 200 -30.05 8.51 0.38
N HIS A 201 -28.85 9.08 0.31
CA HIS A 201 -28.61 10.46 -0.09
C HIS A 201 -28.09 10.56 -1.54
N VAL A 202 -28.08 9.46 -2.28
CA VAL A 202 -27.65 9.43 -3.67
C VAL A 202 -28.71 10.06 -4.58
N GLU A 203 -28.37 11.16 -5.21
CA GLU A 203 -29.20 11.83 -6.21
C GLU A 203 -28.81 11.34 -7.62
N MET A 204 -29.75 10.70 -8.30
CA MET A 204 -29.55 10.20 -9.68
C MET A 204 -29.27 11.31 -10.70
N ALA A 205 -29.63 12.55 -10.38
CA ALA A 205 -29.33 13.72 -11.20
C ALA A 205 -27.83 13.97 -11.35
N ASN A 206 -27.02 13.54 -10.38
CA ASN A 206 -25.56 13.71 -10.40
C ASN A 206 -24.83 12.75 -11.34
N PHE A 207 -25.53 11.77 -11.92
CA PHE A 207 -24.98 10.80 -12.87
C PHE A 207 -25.27 11.14 -14.35
N LYS A 208 -25.81 12.32 -14.60
CA LYS A 208 -26.11 12.81 -15.97
C LYS A 208 -25.04 13.75 -16.47
#